data_3937a2bd178e742de3698b949ea86979
#
_entry.id   3937a2bd178e742de3698b949ea86979
#
_cell.length_a   1.000
_cell.length_b   1.000
_cell.length_c   1.000
_cell.angle_alpha   90.00
_cell.angle_beta   90.00
_cell.angle_gamma   90.00
#
_symmetry.space_group_name_H-M   'P 1'
#
loop_
_entity.id
_entity.type
_entity.pdbx_description
1 polymer ?
#
loop_
_entity_poly.entity_id
_entity_poly.type
_entity_poly.pdbx_seq_one_letter_code
_entity_poly.pdbx_strand_id
1 'polypeptide(L)'
;NGDNPPAQSVLTSINSLATKCGSNAFINQCLELYKTNYGVTVKLTDLDNHPLLLGVTNGVVDLDKGELMDGYDPRLLVTKCTGVKFNPEAKPYREEIVEHMEKYSNSRPDLQEYNDIVNGYALTGLRSEQTMYAYIGASGCGKSTTGEARIQAMGNYGGVMSSDFLLKTKNPYQFELETLDG
;
A
#
# COMPACT_ATOMS: atom_id res chain seq x y z
N ASN A 1 55.73 -2.96 17.37
CA ASN A 1 54.44 -2.26 17.18
C ASN A 1 53.53 -2.71 18.34
N GLY A 2 53.50 -1.89 19.41
CA GLY A 2 52.92 -2.25 20.66
C GLY A 2 51.38 -2.07 20.65
N ASP A 3 50.69 -3.17 20.67
CA ASP A 3 49.28 -3.22 21.12
C ASP A 3 49.28 -3.05 22.64
N ASN A 4 49.34 -1.80 23.08
CA ASN A 4 49.11 -1.50 24.48
C ASN A 4 47.62 -1.67 24.74
N PRO A 5 47.21 -2.54 25.68
CA PRO A 5 45.78 -2.70 25.96
C PRO A 5 45.18 -1.35 26.40
N PRO A 6 43.98 -1.02 25.96
CA PRO A 6 43.37 0.27 26.30
C PRO A 6 43.30 0.43 27.82
N ALA A 7 43.63 1.63 28.31
CA ALA A 7 43.62 1.91 29.75
C ALA A 7 42.28 1.51 30.35
N GLN A 8 42.29 0.99 31.59
CA GLN A 8 41.07 0.51 32.29
C GLN A 8 39.92 1.54 32.31
N SER A 9 40.27 2.83 32.35
CA SER A 9 39.34 3.93 32.25
C SER A 9 38.60 4.02 30.92
N VAL A 10 39.28 3.69 29.82
CA VAL A 10 38.67 3.66 28.46
C VAL A 10 37.69 2.49 28.33
N LEU A 11 38.05 1.31 28.85
CA LEU A 11 37.17 0.13 28.88
C LEU A 11 35.90 0.40 29.71
N THR A 12 36.04 1.04 30.85
CA THR A 12 34.94 1.42 31.71
C THR A 12 33.99 2.40 30.98
N SER A 13 34.55 3.38 30.29
CA SER A 13 33.79 4.34 29.49
C SER A 13 33.05 3.68 28.32
N ILE A 14 33.70 2.76 27.60
CA ILE A 14 33.10 2.00 26.51
C ILE A 14 31.93 1.15 27.03
N ASN A 15 32.12 0.43 28.12
CA ASN A 15 31.05 -0.39 28.73
C ASN A 15 29.86 0.46 29.21
N SER A 16 30.14 1.63 29.80
CA SER A 16 29.09 2.57 30.19
C SER A 16 28.30 3.09 28.99
N LEU A 17 28.98 3.43 27.88
CA LEU A 17 28.34 3.84 26.65
C LEU A 17 27.51 2.71 26.03
N ALA A 18 28.05 1.50 25.96
CA ALA A 18 27.34 0.34 25.43
C ALA A 18 26.04 0.07 26.23
N THR A 19 26.12 0.16 27.57
CA THR A 19 24.94 -0.01 28.44
C THR A 19 23.91 1.10 28.20
N LYS A 20 24.34 2.35 28.05
CA LYS A 20 23.44 3.48 27.74
C LYS A 20 22.78 3.31 26.37
N CYS A 21 23.54 2.93 25.33
CA CYS A 21 22.99 2.72 23.99
C CYS A 21 21.92 1.62 23.93
N GLY A 22 22.02 0.61 24.81
CA GLY A 22 21.00 -0.45 24.93
C GLY A 22 19.80 -0.09 25.82
N SER A 23 19.80 1.09 26.47
CA SER A 23 18.70 1.47 27.34
C SER A 23 17.52 2.08 26.54
N ASN A 24 16.29 1.71 26.91
CA ASN A 24 15.08 2.28 26.30
C ASN A 24 15.02 3.81 26.41
N ALA A 25 15.53 4.36 27.52
CA ALA A 25 15.57 5.80 27.72
C ALA A 25 16.44 6.51 26.68
N PHE A 26 17.62 5.97 26.40
CA PHE A 26 18.51 6.54 25.38
C PHE A 26 17.94 6.38 23.97
N ILE A 27 17.39 5.21 23.64
CA ILE A 27 16.75 4.96 22.35
C ILE A 27 15.60 5.98 22.14
N ASN A 28 14.74 6.16 23.13
CA ASN A 28 13.65 7.12 23.04
C ASN A 28 14.15 8.57 22.89
N GLN A 29 15.21 8.95 23.59
CA GLN A 29 15.82 10.28 23.42
C GLN A 29 16.37 10.49 22.00
N CYS A 30 17.01 9.47 21.42
CA CYS A 30 17.46 9.52 20.05
C CYS A 30 16.28 9.66 19.06
N LEU A 31 15.21 8.89 19.27
CA LEU A 31 14.01 8.99 18.44
C LEU A 31 13.35 10.37 18.52
N GLU A 32 13.26 10.96 19.72
CA GLU A 32 12.72 12.32 19.87
C GLU A 32 13.59 13.37 19.18
N LEU A 33 14.92 13.24 19.22
CA LEU A 33 15.82 14.11 18.47
C LEU A 33 15.63 13.94 16.94
N TYR A 34 15.41 12.71 16.49
CA TYR A 34 15.15 12.44 15.07
C TYR A 34 13.85 13.06 14.59
N LYS A 35 12.80 13.01 15.40
CA LYS A 35 11.49 13.61 15.08
C LYS A 35 11.56 15.13 14.85
N THR A 36 12.52 15.80 15.47
CA THR A 36 12.72 17.26 15.33
C THR A 36 13.64 17.62 14.16
N ASN A 37 14.26 16.65 13.50
CA ASN A 37 15.17 16.90 12.40
C ASN A 37 14.41 16.98 11.07
N TYR A 38 14.28 18.17 10.52
CA TYR A 38 13.60 18.42 9.25
C TYR A 38 14.15 17.63 8.04
N GLY A 39 15.37 17.11 8.13
CA GLY A 39 15.98 16.30 7.06
C GLY A 39 15.54 14.83 7.04
N VAL A 40 14.85 14.35 8.08
CA VAL A 40 14.42 12.94 8.21
C VAL A 40 12.94 12.80 8.51
N THR A 41 12.23 13.91 8.72
CA THR A 41 10.79 13.90 8.97
C THR A 41 10.03 14.28 7.71
N VAL A 42 8.96 13.56 7.42
CA VAL A 42 8.00 13.84 6.34
C VAL A 42 6.62 14.05 6.95
N LYS A 43 5.78 14.84 6.30
CA LYS A 43 4.39 14.97 6.70
C LYS A 43 3.60 13.74 6.25
N LEU A 44 2.60 13.34 7.01
CA LEU A 44 1.70 12.25 6.60
C LEU A 44 1.02 12.54 5.25
N THR A 45 0.73 13.81 4.98
CA THR A 45 0.14 14.24 3.71
C THR A 45 1.06 14.08 2.50
N ASP A 46 2.35 13.88 2.71
CA ASP A 46 3.33 13.71 1.64
C ASP A 46 3.51 12.22 1.28
N LEU A 47 3.05 11.32 2.18
CA LEU A 47 3.08 9.88 1.94
C LEU A 47 1.99 9.50 0.93
N ASP A 48 2.32 8.56 0.04
CA ASP A 48 1.41 8.01 -0.97
C ASP A 48 0.68 9.08 -1.81
N ASN A 49 1.28 10.26 -1.97
CA ASN A 49 0.69 11.42 -2.65
C ASN A 49 0.94 11.44 -4.16
N HIS A 50 1.35 10.34 -4.75
CA HIS A 50 1.57 10.20 -6.18
C HIS A 50 0.49 9.29 -6.80
N PRO A 51 -0.60 9.86 -7.37
CA PRO A 51 -1.78 9.08 -7.76
C PRO A 51 -1.54 8.08 -8.89
N LEU A 52 -0.43 8.19 -9.62
CA LEU A 52 -0.06 7.29 -10.71
C LEU A 52 1.11 6.37 -10.35
N LEU A 53 1.50 6.31 -9.07
CA LEU A 53 2.50 5.36 -8.59
C LEU A 53 1.84 4.29 -7.73
N LEU A 54 2.09 3.02 -8.08
CA LEU A 54 1.54 1.87 -7.38
C LEU A 54 2.69 1.05 -6.78
N GLY A 55 2.72 0.94 -5.46
CA GLY A 55 3.66 0.05 -4.77
C GLY A 55 3.29 -1.42 -4.99
N VAL A 56 4.25 -2.22 -5.40
CA VAL A 56 4.13 -3.67 -5.62
C VAL A 56 5.22 -4.38 -4.84
N THR A 57 5.11 -5.70 -4.63
CA THR A 57 6.07 -6.43 -3.80
C THR A 57 7.50 -6.45 -4.36
N ASN A 58 7.70 -6.09 -5.61
CA ASN A 58 9.02 -6.02 -6.27
C ASN A 58 9.43 -4.61 -6.71
N GLY A 59 8.74 -3.56 -6.26
CA GLY A 59 9.11 -2.17 -6.56
C GLY A 59 7.92 -1.22 -6.62
N VAL A 60 8.02 -0.21 -7.45
CA VAL A 60 6.95 0.76 -7.73
C VAL A 60 6.65 0.73 -9.23
N VAL A 61 5.37 0.68 -9.58
CA VAL A 61 4.91 0.74 -10.97
C VAL A 61 4.50 2.17 -11.28
N ASP A 62 5.02 2.71 -12.38
CA ASP A 62 4.52 3.91 -13.02
C ASP A 62 3.30 3.53 -13.87
N LEU A 63 2.11 3.91 -13.42
CA LEU A 63 0.85 3.55 -14.08
C LEU A 63 0.63 4.30 -15.38
N ASP A 64 1.26 5.47 -15.57
CA ASP A 64 1.18 6.23 -16.81
C ASP A 64 1.94 5.51 -17.94
N LYS A 65 3.06 4.89 -17.60
CA LYS A 65 3.89 4.12 -18.56
C LYS A 65 3.57 2.63 -18.58
N GLY A 66 2.94 2.11 -17.52
CA GLY A 66 2.73 0.67 -17.35
C GLY A 66 4.03 -0.10 -17.09
N GLU A 67 5.03 0.52 -16.48
CA GLU A 67 6.37 -0.03 -16.29
C GLU A 67 6.78 -0.07 -14.83
N LEU A 68 7.56 -1.10 -14.47
CA LEU A 68 8.20 -1.17 -13.17
C LEU A 68 9.39 -0.20 -13.15
N MET A 69 9.44 0.68 -12.17
CA MET A 69 10.55 1.58 -11.98
C MET A 69 11.79 0.81 -11.51
N ASP A 70 12.98 1.22 -11.99
CA ASP A 70 14.24 0.64 -11.57
C ASP A 70 14.53 0.97 -10.10
N GLY A 71 14.52 -0.07 -9.27
CA GLY A 71 14.86 0.02 -7.86
C GLY A 71 13.77 0.68 -7.01
N TYR A 72 13.96 0.62 -5.69
CA TYR A 72 13.12 1.31 -4.72
C TYR A 72 13.72 2.68 -4.39
N ASP A 73 13.02 3.76 -4.70
CA ASP A 73 13.41 5.12 -4.32
C ASP A 73 12.57 5.59 -3.12
N PRO A 74 13.17 5.68 -1.91
CA PRO A 74 12.45 6.14 -0.71
C PRO A 74 11.89 7.57 -0.84
N ARG A 75 12.42 8.37 -1.78
CA ARG A 75 11.95 9.75 -2.01
C ARG A 75 10.57 9.82 -2.63
N LEU A 76 10.12 8.73 -3.24
CA LEU A 76 8.76 8.62 -3.77
C LEU A 76 7.71 8.54 -2.67
N LEU A 77 8.13 8.25 -1.42
CA LEU A 77 7.28 8.16 -0.24
C LEU A 77 6.07 7.21 -0.41
N VAL A 78 6.21 6.20 -1.27
CA VAL A 78 5.20 5.15 -1.45
C VAL A 78 5.31 4.17 -0.31
N THR A 79 4.32 4.11 0.56
CA THR A 79 4.30 3.26 1.75
C THR A 79 3.35 2.07 1.62
N LYS A 80 2.38 2.18 0.72
CA LYS A 80 1.42 1.11 0.43
C LYS A 80 1.98 0.13 -0.59
N CYS A 81 1.50 -1.11 -0.52
CA CYS A 81 1.95 -2.18 -1.41
C CYS A 81 0.79 -3.11 -1.74
N THR A 82 0.69 -3.50 -3.00
CA THR A 82 -0.20 -4.57 -3.43
C THR A 82 0.27 -5.91 -2.88
N GLY A 83 -0.61 -6.91 -2.83
CA GLY A 83 -0.24 -8.27 -2.43
C GLY A 83 0.55 -9.05 -3.49
N VAL A 84 0.81 -8.45 -4.66
CA VAL A 84 1.32 -9.16 -5.84
C VAL A 84 2.57 -8.49 -6.41
N LYS A 85 3.34 -9.25 -7.19
CA LYS A 85 4.47 -8.74 -7.98
C LYS A 85 3.97 -8.23 -9.32
N PHE A 86 4.51 -7.11 -9.77
CA PHE A 86 4.37 -6.71 -11.16
C PHE A 86 5.23 -7.63 -12.05
N ASN A 87 4.59 -8.27 -13.02
CA ASN A 87 5.24 -9.09 -14.02
C ASN A 87 4.52 -8.93 -15.36
N PRO A 88 5.06 -8.15 -16.31
CA PRO A 88 4.44 -7.94 -17.62
C PRO A 88 4.37 -9.22 -18.47
N GLU A 89 5.21 -10.21 -18.14
CA GLU A 89 5.24 -11.52 -18.80
C GLU A 89 4.32 -12.56 -18.12
N ALA A 90 3.55 -12.16 -17.11
CA ALA A 90 2.67 -13.06 -16.35
C ALA A 90 1.52 -13.55 -17.24
N LYS A 91 1.79 -14.60 -18.00
CA LYS A 91 0.79 -15.32 -18.81
C LYS A 91 0.04 -16.44 -18.06
N PRO A 92 0.60 -17.05 -16.97
CA PRO A 92 -0.14 -18.06 -16.23
C PRO A 92 -1.47 -17.48 -15.76
N TYR A 93 -2.55 -18.22 -15.94
CA TYR A 93 -3.92 -17.86 -15.53
C TYR A 93 -4.60 -16.73 -16.30
N ARG A 94 -3.96 -16.11 -17.30
CA ARG A 94 -4.60 -15.03 -18.06
C ARG A 94 -5.87 -15.53 -18.76
N GLU A 95 -5.83 -16.71 -19.34
CA GLU A 95 -6.98 -17.32 -20.01
C GLU A 95 -8.13 -17.58 -19.03
N GLU A 96 -7.83 -18.10 -17.85
CA GLU A 96 -8.83 -18.32 -16.79
C GLU A 96 -9.45 -17.01 -16.30
N ILE A 97 -8.65 -15.95 -16.16
CA ILE A 97 -9.14 -14.61 -15.77
C ILE A 97 -10.04 -14.05 -16.88
N VAL A 98 -9.64 -14.13 -18.13
CA VAL A 98 -10.44 -13.67 -19.27
C VAL A 98 -11.77 -14.42 -19.31
N GLU A 99 -11.75 -15.75 -19.21
CA GLU A 99 -12.97 -16.57 -19.17
C GLU A 99 -13.89 -16.20 -18.01
N HIS A 100 -13.32 -15.94 -16.82
CA HIS A 100 -14.06 -15.48 -15.66
C HIS A 100 -14.71 -14.12 -15.92
N MET A 101 -13.97 -13.18 -16.49
CA MET A 101 -14.47 -11.83 -16.79
C MET A 101 -15.53 -11.82 -17.89
N GLU A 102 -15.38 -12.67 -18.89
CA GLU A 102 -16.42 -12.88 -19.93
C GLU A 102 -17.72 -13.42 -19.32
N LYS A 103 -17.63 -14.42 -18.47
CA LYS A 103 -18.80 -14.95 -17.74
C LYS A 103 -19.42 -13.90 -16.80
N TYR A 104 -18.58 -13.15 -16.09
CA TYR A 104 -19.02 -12.08 -15.20
C TYR A 104 -19.73 -10.97 -15.95
N SER A 105 -19.27 -10.63 -17.13
CA SER A 105 -19.87 -9.63 -18.03
C SER A 105 -21.06 -10.19 -18.84
N ASN A 106 -21.45 -11.44 -18.61
CA ASN A 106 -22.50 -12.13 -19.36
C ASN A 106 -22.23 -12.11 -20.89
N SER A 107 -20.97 -12.29 -21.29
CA SER A 107 -20.47 -12.25 -22.66
C SER A 107 -20.83 -10.93 -23.41
N ARG A 108 -20.95 -9.84 -22.70
CA ARG A 108 -21.17 -8.49 -23.25
C ARG A 108 -19.84 -7.73 -23.34
N PRO A 109 -19.31 -7.51 -24.54
CA PRO A 109 -18.01 -6.84 -24.72
C PRO A 109 -17.99 -5.41 -24.19
N ASP A 110 -19.10 -4.68 -24.34
CA ASP A 110 -19.26 -3.30 -23.82
C ASP A 110 -19.15 -3.24 -22.28
N LEU A 111 -19.72 -4.23 -21.60
CA LEU A 111 -19.66 -4.33 -20.15
C LEU A 111 -18.26 -4.77 -19.68
N GLN A 112 -17.61 -5.63 -20.45
CA GLN A 112 -16.24 -6.05 -20.16
C GLN A 112 -15.27 -4.87 -20.30
N GLU A 113 -15.31 -4.13 -21.40
CA GLU A 113 -14.52 -2.92 -21.61
C GLU A 113 -14.74 -1.90 -20.49
N TYR A 114 -15.99 -1.68 -20.10
CA TYR A 114 -16.31 -0.81 -18.96
C TYR A 114 -15.69 -1.30 -17.65
N ASN A 115 -15.77 -2.59 -17.34
CA ASN A 115 -15.15 -3.17 -16.16
C ASN A 115 -13.62 -3.03 -16.19
N ASP A 116 -12.99 -3.17 -17.34
CA ASP A 116 -11.55 -3.02 -17.50
C ASP A 116 -11.11 -1.57 -17.23
N ILE A 117 -11.88 -0.59 -17.73
CA ILE A 117 -11.66 0.84 -17.44
C ILE A 117 -11.81 1.11 -15.93
N VAL A 118 -12.88 0.61 -15.31
CA VAL A 118 -13.11 0.76 -13.86
C VAL A 118 -12.00 0.12 -13.04
N ASN A 119 -11.54 -1.06 -13.43
CA ASN A 119 -10.42 -1.73 -12.77
C ASN A 119 -9.11 -0.94 -12.93
N GLY A 120 -8.83 -0.43 -14.12
CA GLY A 120 -7.66 0.42 -14.36
C GLY A 120 -7.71 1.71 -13.55
N TYR A 121 -8.87 2.37 -13.49
CA TYR A 121 -9.05 3.56 -12.67
C TYR A 121 -8.86 3.27 -11.17
N ALA A 122 -9.34 2.12 -10.69
CA ALA A 122 -9.20 1.71 -9.29
C ALA A 122 -7.74 1.44 -8.86
N LEU A 123 -6.81 1.23 -9.82
CA LEU A 123 -5.38 1.13 -9.51
C LEU A 123 -4.75 2.49 -9.24
N THR A 124 -5.38 3.56 -9.69
CA THR A 124 -4.87 4.93 -9.52
C THR A 124 -5.37 5.55 -8.22
N GLY A 125 -4.63 6.53 -7.70
CA GLY A 125 -5.10 7.41 -6.63
C GLY A 125 -5.90 8.62 -7.13
N LEU A 126 -6.32 8.62 -8.39
CA LEU A 126 -7.08 9.74 -8.98
C LEU A 126 -8.49 9.80 -8.37
N ARG A 127 -8.92 11.01 -8.05
CA ARG A 127 -10.25 11.30 -7.46
C ARG A 127 -11.09 12.23 -8.35
N SER A 128 -10.70 12.41 -9.62
CA SER A 128 -11.33 13.35 -10.56
C SER A 128 -12.80 13.04 -10.80
N GLU A 129 -13.14 11.76 -10.88
CA GLU A 129 -14.49 11.33 -11.27
C GLU A 129 -15.52 11.39 -10.12
N GLN A 130 -15.08 11.32 -8.86
CA GLN A 130 -15.95 11.35 -7.68
C GLN A 130 -17.15 10.38 -7.79
N THR A 131 -16.91 9.19 -8.34
CA THR A 131 -17.95 8.20 -8.64
C THR A 131 -17.93 7.05 -7.66
N MET A 132 -19.09 6.44 -7.47
CA MET A 132 -19.26 5.19 -6.73
C MET A 132 -19.81 4.13 -7.69
N TYR A 133 -19.21 2.96 -7.71
CA TYR A 133 -19.61 1.85 -8.57
C TYR A 133 -20.49 0.88 -7.79
N ALA A 134 -21.71 0.63 -8.27
CA ALA A 134 -22.63 -0.33 -7.69
C ALA A 134 -22.76 -1.58 -8.59
N TYR A 135 -22.39 -2.74 -8.06
CA TYR A 135 -22.54 -4.01 -8.76
C TYR A 135 -23.84 -4.69 -8.40
N ILE A 136 -24.81 -4.65 -9.33
CA ILE A 136 -26.14 -5.19 -9.15
C ILE A 136 -26.31 -6.44 -10.03
N GLY A 137 -26.86 -7.50 -9.47
CA GLY A 137 -27.09 -8.75 -10.20
C GLY A 137 -27.65 -9.84 -9.30
N ALA A 138 -28.08 -10.95 -9.92
CA ALA A 138 -28.65 -12.10 -9.22
C ALA A 138 -27.67 -12.69 -8.18
N SER A 139 -28.21 -13.46 -7.22
CA SER A 139 -27.38 -14.24 -6.31
C SER A 139 -26.55 -15.27 -7.08
N GLY A 140 -25.29 -15.48 -6.68
CA GLY A 140 -24.42 -16.46 -7.33
C GLY A 140 -23.78 -16.01 -8.65
N CYS A 141 -23.94 -14.75 -9.09
CA CYS A 141 -23.36 -14.26 -10.35
C CYS A 141 -21.88 -13.79 -10.22
N GLY A 142 -21.18 -14.15 -9.14
CA GLY A 142 -19.74 -13.90 -8.99
C GLY A 142 -19.35 -12.53 -8.42
N LYS A 143 -20.29 -11.66 -7.98
CA LYS A 143 -19.97 -10.33 -7.44
C LYS A 143 -18.98 -10.37 -6.27
N SER A 144 -19.26 -11.20 -5.27
CA SER A 144 -18.41 -11.32 -4.08
C SER A 144 -17.06 -11.92 -4.44
N THR A 145 -17.01 -12.97 -5.26
CA THR A 145 -15.76 -13.61 -5.71
C THR A 145 -14.86 -12.61 -6.44
N THR A 146 -15.44 -11.83 -7.37
CA THR A 146 -14.68 -10.81 -8.11
C THR A 146 -14.22 -9.68 -7.18
N GLY A 147 -15.07 -9.25 -6.25
CA GLY A 147 -14.73 -8.23 -5.25
C GLY A 147 -13.58 -8.67 -4.34
N GLU A 148 -13.66 -9.87 -3.79
CA GLU A 148 -12.62 -10.46 -2.93
C GLU A 148 -11.29 -10.61 -3.67
N ALA A 149 -11.31 -11.09 -4.93
CA ALA A 149 -10.11 -11.21 -5.74
C ALA A 149 -9.43 -9.85 -5.97
N ARG A 150 -10.21 -8.79 -6.23
CA ARG A 150 -9.69 -7.41 -6.37
C ARG A 150 -9.05 -6.92 -5.08
N ILE A 151 -9.72 -7.08 -3.94
CA ILE A 151 -9.19 -6.65 -2.64
C ILE A 151 -7.89 -7.38 -2.32
N GLN A 152 -7.83 -8.68 -2.55
CA GLN A 152 -6.61 -9.46 -2.34
C GLN A 152 -5.46 -9.00 -3.25
N ALA A 153 -5.75 -8.70 -4.50
CA ALA A 153 -4.74 -8.19 -5.43
C ALA A 153 -4.24 -6.81 -5.03
N MET A 154 -5.12 -5.94 -4.51
CA MET A 154 -4.78 -4.57 -4.09
C MET A 154 -3.98 -4.51 -2.78
N GLY A 155 -3.90 -5.59 -2.01
CA GLY A 155 -3.17 -5.59 -0.75
C GLY A 155 -3.67 -4.52 0.21
N ASN A 156 -2.78 -3.65 0.71
CA ASN A 156 -3.18 -2.57 1.63
C ASN A 156 -3.70 -1.29 0.95
N TYR A 157 -3.89 -1.30 -0.36
CA TYR A 157 -4.69 -0.29 -1.07
C TYR A 157 -6.18 -0.60 -1.06
N GLY A 158 -6.58 -1.85 -0.76
CA GLY A 158 -7.97 -2.31 -0.75
C GLY A 158 -8.47 -2.62 0.65
N GLY A 159 -9.75 -2.38 0.90
CA GLY A 159 -10.38 -2.71 2.16
C GLY A 159 -11.85 -3.07 2.02
N VAL A 160 -12.43 -3.66 3.06
CA VAL A 160 -13.85 -3.96 3.17
C VAL A 160 -14.44 -3.11 4.27
N MET A 161 -15.53 -2.44 3.97
CA MET A 161 -16.29 -1.66 4.92
C MET A 161 -17.61 -2.34 5.27
N SER A 162 -18.08 -2.14 6.50
CA SER A 162 -19.40 -2.57 6.92
C SER A 162 -20.50 -1.84 6.11
N SER A 163 -21.58 -2.54 5.77
CA SER A 163 -22.77 -1.91 5.18
C SER A 163 -23.37 -0.81 6.07
N ASP A 164 -23.15 -0.89 7.38
CA ASP A 164 -23.64 0.09 8.35
C ASP A 164 -22.97 1.46 8.18
N PHE A 165 -21.80 1.50 7.56
CA PHE A 165 -21.11 2.75 7.22
C PHE A 165 -21.94 3.64 6.27
N LEU A 166 -22.64 3.04 5.32
CA LEU A 166 -23.50 3.75 4.38
C LEU A 166 -24.86 4.12 4.99
N LEU A 167 -25.21 3.51 6.12
CA LEU A 167 -26.41 3.84 6.86
C LEU A 167 -26.08 4.96 7.83
N LYS A 168 -26.98 5.94 7.95
CA LYS A 168 -26.84 7.09 8.85
C LYS A 168 -26.89 6.63 10.32
N THR A 169 -25.82 6.02 10.81
CA THR A 169 -25.66 5.65 12.21
C THR A 169 -25.06 6.80 13.01
N LYS A 170 -25.42 6.91 14.28
CA LYS A 170 -25.03 8.04 15.16
C LYS A 170 -23.53 8.11 15.50
N ASN A 171 -22.75 7.06 15.20
CA ASN A 171 -21.32 7.01 15.41
C ASN A 171 -20.65 6.23 14.28
N PRO A 172 -20.12 6.89 13.23
CA PRO A 172 -19.22 6.23 12.30
C PRO A 172 -17.97 5.80 13.07
N TYR A 173 -17.61 4.52 12.98
CA TYR A 173 -16.37 4.02 13.54
C TYR A 173 -15.19 4.73 12.84
N GLN A 174 -14.36 5.42 13.61
CA GLN A 174 -13.23 6.20 13.12
C GLN A 174 -12.25 5.35 12.31
N PHE A 175 -12.12 4.08 12.64
CA PHE A 175 -11.29 3.10 11.95
C PHE A 175 -11.73 2.85 10.48
N GLU A 176 -13.03 2.89 10.19
CA GLU A 176 -13.52 2.69 8.82
C GLU A 176 -13.25 3.90 7.93
N LEU A 177 -13.11 5.11 8.52
CA LEU A 177 -12.73 6.32 7.79
C LEU A 177 -11.24 6.32 7.42
N GLU A 178 -10.38 5.77 8.29
CA GLU A 178 -8.93 5.67 8.04
C GLU A 178 -8.61 4.75 6.85
N THR A 179 -9.47 3.77 6.54
CA THR A 179 -9.32 2.94 5.34
C THR A 179 -9.64 3.65 4.03
N LEU A 180 -10.34 4.79 4.09
CA LEU A 180 -10.70 5.61 2.91
C LEU A 180 -9.65 6.68 2.60
N ASP A 181 -8.78 7.01 3.55
CA ASP A 181 -7.72 8.02 3.40
C ASP A 181 -6.44 7.45 2.78
N GLY A 182 -6.59 6.42 1.96
CA GLY A 182 -5.53 5.76 1.25
C GLY A 182 -5.18 6.33 -0.09
#